data_5ed0d39b6e89ff1b1e1e9aca38fd592d
#
_entry.id   5ed0d39b6e89ff1b1e1e9aca38fd592d
#
_cell.length_a   1.000
_cell.length_b   1.000
_cell.length_c   1.000
_cell.angle_alpha   90.00
_cell.angle_beta   90.00
_cell.angle_gamma   90.00
#
_symmetry.space_group_name_H-M   'P 1'
#
loop_
_entity.id
_entity.type
_entity.pdbx_description
1 polymer ?
#
loop_
_entity_poly.entity_id
_entity_poly.type
_entity_poly.pdbx_seq_one_letter_code
_entity_poly.pdbx_strand_id
1 'polypeptide(L)'
;MQQQPSTQAASRPLLRGGIAALCLVLGAGLGSAIGWRAAMHRSAAQRTLPVLFNAPTYRDLRNQNGDKVSSQAFDGKVQVVAFLFPYCNTFCPVIAAHLVGFENLLASSGLADKVDVVSFNVDPGGTGPRQMREFLQEYGWDASNPRWQYLTGTPAQIRSVVTSGFHVDYQKVMDQGSAGDSSSAALAVAGSDPQPQVVNPLATKADVPYDITHEDVLMLVDQRGRVRAIYDQADAVGKFALLKAVRSLLGRAG
;
A
#
# COMPACT_ATOMS: atom_id res chain seq x y z
N MET A 1 17.83 26.45 -101.55
CA MET A 1 18.82 25.90 -100.65
C MET A 1 18.83 26.71 -99.37
N GLN A 2 18.15 26.30 -98.32
CA GLN A 2 18.21 26.93 -97.00
C GLN A 2 18.07 25.82 -95.94
N GLN A 3 19.13 25.59 -95.21
CA GLN A 3 19.21 24.66 -94.10
C GLN A 3 18.60 25.31 -92.85
N GLN A 4 17.65 24.64 -92.22
CA GLN A 4 17.15 24.98 -90.89
C GLN A 4 18.05 24.32 -89.85
N PRO A 5 18.36 25.00 -88.73
CA PRO A 5 19.02 24.37 -87.60
C PRO A 5 17.97 23.73 -86.64
N SER A 6 18.23 22.49 -86.28
CA SER A 6 17.50 21.72 -85.31
C SER A 6 17.81 22.19 -83.85
N THR A 7 16.82 22.67 -83.14
CA THR A 7 16.88 22.95 -81.69
C THR A 7 16.67 21.68 -80.89
N GLN A 8 17.76 21.16 -80.30
CA GLN A 8 17.65 20.10 -79.28
C GLN A 8 17.22 20.70 -77.90
N ALA A 9 16.09 20.24 -77.42
CA ALA A 9 15.65 20.57 -76.14
C ALA A 9 16.38 19.72 -75.02
N ALA A 10 17.22 20.40 -74.25
CA ALA A 10 17.91 19.77 -73.11
C ALA A 10 16.89 19.46 -71.95
N SER A 11 16.66 18.18 -71.78
CA SER A 11 15.87 17.67 -70.61
C SER A 11 16.67 17.85 -69.30
N ARG A 12 16.08 18.55 -68.32
CA ARG A 12 16.65 18.76 -67.00
C ARG A 12 16.27 17.60 -66.06
N PRO A 13 17.18 16.68 -65.71
CA PRO A 13 16.82 15.55 -64.72
C PRO A 13 17.09 15.89 -63.28
N LEU A 14 17.42 17.14 -62.90
CA LEU A 14 17.90 17.45 -61.53
C LEU A 14 16.81 17.68 -60.46
N LEU A 15 15.53 17.83 -60.87
CA LEU A 15 14.49 18.14 -59.88
C LEU A 15 13.86 16.90 -59.25
N ARG A 16 13.93 15.72 -59.87
CA ARG A 16 13.32 14.48 -59.33
C ARG A 16 14.15 13.81 -58.25
N GLY A 17 15.46 13.94 -58.25
CA GLY A 17 16.36 13.38 -57.22
C GLY A 17 16.29 14.11 -55.88
N GLY A 18 16.07 15.44 -55.89
CA GLY A 18 16.00 16.24 -54.65
C GLY A 18 14.77 15.98 -53.83
N ILE A 19 13.61 15.75 -54.45
CA ILE A 19 12.36 15.48 -53.75
C ILE A 19 12.37 14.09 -53.07
N ALA A 20 12.92 13.08 -53.77
CA ALA A 20 13.03 11.73 -53.21
C ALA A 20 14.01 11.67 -52.01
N ALA A 21 15.14 12.40 -52.06
CA ALA A 21 16.09 12.49 -50.96
C ALA A 21 15.47 13.23 -49.75
N LEU A 22 14.73 14.30 -49.98
CA LEU A 22 14.04 15.06 -48.89
C LEU A 22 12.97 14.23 -48.20
N CYS A 23 12.18 13.45 -48.94
CA CYS A 23 11.16 12.53 -48.36
C CYS A 23 11.78 11.41 -47.51
N LEU A 24 12.95 10.88 -47.94
CA LEU A 24 13.65 9.84 -47.14
C LEU A 24 14.25 10.41 -45.86
N VAL A 25 14.80 11.61 -45.86
CA VAL A 25 15.33 12.24 -44.64
C VAL A 25 14.22 12.64 -43.68
N LEU A 26 13.10 13.18 -44.16
CA LEU A 26 11.94 13.51 -43.34
C LEU A 26 11.25 12.26 -42.78
N GLY A 27 11.13 11.18 -43.58
CA GLY A 27 10.57 9.91 -43.14
C GLY A 27 11.42 9.22 -42.06
N ALA A 28 12.75 9.22 -42.20
CA ALA A 28 13.69 8.69 -41.25
C ALA A 28 13.67 9.49 -39.92
N GLY A 29 13.58 10.84 -40.01
CA GLY A 29 13.51 11.73 -38.85
C GLY A 29 12.21 11.55 -38.04
N LEU A 30 11.07 11.48 -38.73
CA LEU A 30 9.78 11.22 -38.06
C LEU A 30 9.69 9.81 -37.44
N GLY A 31 10.17 8.78 -38.13
CA GLY A 31 10.23 7.42 -37.64
C GLY A 31 11.09 7.28 -36.38
N SER A 32 12.25 7.94 -36.36
CA SER A 32 13.16 7.97 -35.23
C SER A 32 12.54 8.71 -34.02
N ALA A 33 11.86 9.84 -34.22
CA ALA A 33 11.23 10.61 -33.17
C ALA A 33 10.04 9.87 -32.54
N ILE A 34 9.23 9.18 -33.34
CA ILE A 34 8.12 8.35 -32.86
C ILE A 34 8.66 7.13 -32.12
N GLY A 35 9.69 6.46 -32.63
CA GLY A 35 10.34 5.32 -31.99
C GLY A 35 10.97 5.71 -30.65
N TRP A 36 11.61 6.86 -30.56
CA TRP A 36 12.24 7.36 -29.32
C TRP A 36 11.22 7.78 -28.28
N ARG A 37 10.13 8.45 -28.69
CA ARG A 37 9.00 8.73 -27.79
C ARG A 37 8.34 7.45 -27.28
N ALA A 38 8.11 6.47 -28.13
CA ALA A 38 7.57 5.18 -27.72
C ALA A 38 8.53 4.42 -26.78
N ALA A 39 9.84 4.50 -26.99
CA ALA A 39 10.84 3.93 -26.10
C ALA A 39 10.91 4.66 -24.75
N MET A 40 10.85 6.00 -24.73
CA MET A 40 10.78 6.77 -23.48
C MET A 40 9.51 6.49 -22.69
N HIS A 41 8.35 6.38 -23.34
CA HIS A 41 7.11 6.00 -22.66
C HIS A 41 7.15 4.58 -22.11
N ARG A 42 7.79 3.63 -22.77
CA ARG A 42 8.02 2.28 -22.25
C ARG A 42 8.98 2.27 -21.06
N SER A 43 10.04 3.03 -21.09
CA SER A 43 11.02 3.13 -20.00
C SER A 43 10.46 3.81 -18.76
N ALA A 44 9.56 4.79 -18.91
CA ALA A 44 8.85 5.42 -17.80
C ALA A 44 7.76 4.51 -17.17
N ALA A 45 7.16 3.62 -17.99
CA ALA A 45 6.11 2.69 -17.56
C ALA A 45 6.64 1.47 -16.77
N GLN A 46 7.96 1.27 -16.67
CA GLN A 46 8.57 0.03 -16.16
C GLN A 46 9.45 0.20 -14.91
N ARG A 47 9.26 1.21 -14.11
CA ARG A 47 9.81 1.17 -12.74
C ARG A 47 8.93 0.26 -11.90
N THR A 48 9.20 -1.03 -12.04
CA THR A 48 8.53 -2.05 -11.26
C THR A 48 9.03 -2.00 -9.84
N LEU A 49 8.11 -1.90 -8.90
CA LEU A 49 8.44 -2.03 -7.49
C LEU A 49 9.22 -3.34 -7.28
N PRO A 50 10.38 -3.34 -6.61
CA PRO A 50 11.16 -4.55 -6.35
C PRO A 50 10.38 -5.53 -5.46
N VAL A 51 10.79 -6.79 -5.42
CA VAL A 51 10.39 -7.71 -4.36
C VAL A 51 11.32 -7.46 -3.18
N LEU A 52 10.76 -7.12 -2.02
CA LEU A 52 11.54 -6.89 -0.81
C LEU A 52 11.66 -8.19 -0.01
N PHE A 53 10.54 -8.83 0.31
CA PHE A 53 10.46 -10.11 0.99
C PHE A 53 9.05 -10.72 0.79
N ASN A 54 8.82 -11.93 1.27
CA ASN A 54 7.51 -12.57 1.26
C ASN A 54 6.72 -12.12 2.49
N ALA A 55 5.46 -11.74 2.31
CA ALA A 55 4.56 -11.48 3.41
C ALA A 55 4.35 -12.76 4.25
N PRO A 56 4.17 -12.64 5.57
CA PRO A 56 3.95 -13.80 6.44
C PRO A 56 2.63 -14.50 6.13
N THR A 57 2.62 -15.82 6.29
CA THR A 57 1.39 -16.60 6.29
C THR A 57 0.87 -16.71 7.73
N TYR A 58 -0.46 -16.61 7.87
CA TYR A 58 -1.13 -16.76 9.15
C TYR A 58 -2.45 -17.50 9.01
N ARG A 59 -2.95 -18.04 10.09
CA ARG A 59 -4.21 -18.77 10.16
C ARG A 59 -5.00 -18.38 11.41
N ASP A 60 -6.33 -18.49 11.30
CA ASP A 60 -7.26 -18.34 12.41
C ASP A 60 -7.15 -17.01 13.19
N LEU A 61 -6.66 -15.93 12.57
CA LEU A 61 -6.83 -14.59 13.10
C LEU A 61 -8.32 -14.22 13.06
N ARG A 62 -8.73 -13.24 13.84
CA ARG A 62 -10.12 -12.74 13.86
C ARG A 62 -10.15 -11.33 13.30
N ASN A 63 -11.16 -11.08 12.46
CA ASN A 63 -11.41 -9.72 11.97
C ASN A 63 -12.25 -8.90 12.96
N GLN A 64 -12.58 -7.67 12.62
CA GLN A 64 -13.42 -6.76 13.40
C GLN A 64 -14.84 -7.29 13.66
N ASN A 65 -15.31 -8.27 12.93
CA ASN A 65 -16.62 -8.92 13.11
C ASN A 65 -16.53 -10.23 13.90
N GLY A 66 -15.30 -10.65 14.26
CA GLY A 66 -15.03 -11.89 14.98
C GLY A 66 -14.87 -13.12 14.10
N ASP A 67 -14.96 -12.96 12.76
CA ASP A 67 -14.79 -14.05 11.82
C ASP A 67 -13.33 -14.48 11.73
N LYS A 68 -13.11 -15.77 11.48
CA LYS A 68 -11.77 -16.31 11.27
C LYS A 68 -11.26 -15.96 9.88
N VAL A 69 -10.05 -15.42 9.84
CA VAL A 69 -9.37 -15.02 8.61
C VAL A 69 -7.97 -15.62 8.57
N SER A 70 -7.58 -16.11 7.41
CA SER A 70 -6.22 -16.60 7.12
C SER A 70 -5.65 -15.86 5.91
N SER A 71 -4.34 -15.83 5.77
CA SER A 71 -3.65 -15.10 4.70
C SER A 71 -4.13 -15.49 3.29
N GLN A 72 -4.61 -16.71 3.10
CA GLN A 72 -5.15 -17.20 1.83
C GLN A 72 -6.43 -16.45 1.36
N ALA A 73 -7.13 -15.77 2.28
CA ALA A 73 -8.30 -14.96 1.91
C ALA A 73 -7.96 -13.80 0.97
N PHE A 74 -6.69 -13.43 0.89
CA PHE A 74 -6.18 -12.31 0.11
C PHE A 74 -5.40 -12.75 -1.15
N ASP A 75 -5.36 -14.06 -1.45
CA ASP A 75 -4.65 -14.57 -2.62
C ASP A 75 -5.21 -13.99 -3.91
N GLY A 76 -4.33 -13.58 -4.79
CA GLY A 76 -4.70 -12.97 -6.08
C GLY A 76 -5.05 -11.48 -6.02
N LYS A 77 -5.08 -10.87 -4.84
CA LYS A 77 -5.32 -9.44 -4.65
C LYS A 77 -4.07 -8.70 -4.20
N VAL A 78 -4.00 -7.42 -4.53
CA VAL A 78 -3.02 -6.52 -3.92
C VAL A 78 -3.52 -6.15 -2.52
N GLN A 79 -2.64 -6.14 -1.54
CA GLN A 79 -2.99 -5.76 -0.17
C GLN A 79 -2.27 -4.45 0.19
N VAL A 80 -2.99 -3.54 0.83
CA VAL A 80 -2.44 -2.41 1.56
C VAL A 80 -2.44 -2.77 3.03
N VAL A 81 -1.26 -3.01 3.58
CA VAL A 81 -1.09 -3.49 4.96
C VAL A 81 -0.75 -2.34 5.87
N ALA A 82 -1.45 -2.24 7.01
CA ALA A 82 -1.25 -1.26 8.07
C ALA A 82 -1.19 -1.92 9.44
N PHE A 83 -0.55 -1.26 10.40
CA PHE A 83 -0.45 -1.68 11.79
C PHE A 83 -1.12 -0.62 12.64
N LEU A 84 -2.19 -0.96 13.34
CA LEU A 84 -3.06 0.01 13.97
C LEU A 84 -3.37 -0.38 15.42
N PHE A 85 -3.58 0.64 16.24
CA PHE A 85 -4.05 0.52 17.61
C PHE A 85 -5.38 1.29 17.78
N PRO A 86 -6.49 0.64 18.17
CA PRO A 86 -7.81 1.29 18.22
C PRO A 86 -7.89 2.53 19.10
N TYR A 87 -7.05 2.64 20.12
CA TYR A 87 -7.03 3.76 21.07
C TYR A 87 -5.88 4.77 20.81
N CYS A 88 -5.16 4.61 19.70
CA CYS A 88 -4.10 5.53 19.30
C CYS A 88 -4.63 6.97 19.13
N ASN A 89 -3.84 7.93 19.65
CA ASN A 89 -4.16 9.36 19.59
C ASN A 89 -3.31 10.13 18.57
N THR A 90 -2.34 9.47 17.95
CA THR A 90 -1.32 10.09 17.11
C THR A 90 -1.56 9.83 15.63
N PHE A 91 -0.96 8.80 15.07
CA PHE A 91 -0.94 8.55 13.62
C PHE A 91 -2.11 7.70 13.12
N CYS A 92 -2.60 6.73 13.92
CA CYS A 92 -3.65 5.82 13.47
C CYS A 92 -4.93 6.50 12.95
N PRO A 93 -5.42 7.62 13.57
CA PRO A 93 -6.53 8.40 13.03
C PRO A 93 -6.29 8.91 11.61
N VAL A 94 -5.10 9.45 11.36
CA VAL A 94 -4.73 10.01 10.05
C VAL A 94 -4.61 8.89 9.02
N ILE A 95 -3.95 7.78 9.38
CA ILE A 95 -3.82 6.61 8.51
C ILE A 95 -5.21 6.06 8.16
N ALA A 96 -6.10 5.90 9.15
CA ALA A 96 -7.44 5.39 8.92
C ALA A 96 -8.24 6.28 7.95
N ALA A 97 -8.21 7.61 8.16
CA ALA A 97 -8.87 8.55 7.25
C ALA A 97 -8.29 8.50 5.82
N HIS A 98 -6.97 8.36 5.69
CA HIS A 98 -6.32 8.20 4.39
C HIS A 98 -6.72 6.89 3.70
N LEU A 99 -6.80 5.78 4.45
CA LEU A 99 -7.21 4.49 3.91
C LEU A 99 -8.68 4.49 3.48
N VAL A 100 -9.59 5.12 4.22
CA VAL A 100 -10.99 5.34 3.80
C VAL A 100 -11.04 6.15 2.50
N GLY A 101 -10.27 7.25 2.43
CA GLY A 101 -10.16 8.05 1.21
C GLY A 101 -9.57 7.28 0.03
N PHE A 102 -8.65 6.36 0.29
CA PHE A 102 -8.06 5.48 -0.72
C PHE A 102 -9.06 4.43 -1.21
N GLU A 103 -9.82 3.79 -0.32
CA GLU A 103 -10.87 2.84 -0.65
C GLU A 103 -11.97 3.46 -1.54
N ASN A 104 -12.39 4.70 -1.24
CA ASN A 104 -13.30 5.44 -2.10
C ASN A 104 -12.70 5.70 -3.50
N LEU A 105 -11.40 5.95 -3.57
CA LEU A 105 -10.69 6.13 -4.83
C LEU A 105 -10.57 4.82 -5.61
N LEU A 106 -10.35 3.68 -4.95
CA LEU A 106 -10.38 2.35 -5.57
C LEU A 106 -11.74 2.05 -6.17
N ALA A 107 -12.82 2.32 -5.41
CA ALA A 107 -14.19 2.11 -5.88
C ALA A 107 -14.50 2.94 -7.14
N SER A 108 -14.18 4.23 -7.12
CA SER A 108 -14.37 5.13 -8.28
C SER A 108 -13.48 4.79 -9.48
N SER A 109 -12.38 4.06 -9.25
CA SER A 109 -11.43 3.63 -10.29
C SER A 109 -11.73 2.22 -10.83
N GLY A 110 -12.77 1.53 -10.35
CA GLY A 110 -13.09 0.16 -10.74
C GLY A 110 -12.05 -0.89 -10.29
N LEU A 111 -11.33 -0.61 -9.21
CA LEU A 111 -10.27 -1.47 -8.67
C LEU A 111 -10.61 -2.09 -7.31
N ALA A 112 -11.79 -1.81 -6.76
CA ALA A 112 -12.20 -2.23 -5.43
C ALA A 112 -12.12 -3.76 -5.21
N ASP A 113 -12.43 -4.56 -6.23
CA ASP A 113 -12.41 -6.03 -6.12
C ASP A 113 -11.00 -6.64 -6.26
N LYS A 114 -10.00 -5.81 -6.59
CA LYS A 114 -8.62 -6.25 -6.84
C LYS A 114 -7.66 -5.89 -5.72
N VAL A 115 -8.13 -5.15 -4.72
CA VAL A 115 -7.32 -4.61 -3.63
C VAL A 115 -8.07 -4.77 -2.32
N ASP A 116 -7.39 -5.25 -1.30
CA ASP A 116 -7.91 -5.26 0.07
C ASP A 116 -7.01 -4.40 0.97
N VAL A 117 -7.60 -3.75 1.97
CA VAL A 117 -6.88 -3.17 3.10
C VAL A 117 -6.84 -4.21 4.21
N VAL A 118 -5.64 -4.49 4.72
CA VAL A 118 -5.44 -5.45 5.81
C VAL A 118 -4.70 -4.74 6.94
N SER A 119 -5.35 -4.55 8.07
CA SER A 119 -4.72 -3.96 9.24
C SER A 119 -4.51 -5.01 10.32
N PHE A 120 -3.39 -4.92 11.04
CA PHE A 120 -3.10 -5.76 12.19
C PHE A 120 -3.21 -4.93 13.47
N ASN A 121 -3.95 -5.46 14.44
CA ASN A 121 -4.07 -4.86 15.76
C ASN A 121 -2.79 -5.13 16.57
N VAL A 122 -2.05 -4.06 16.90
CA VAL A 122 -0.81 -4.17 17.69
C VAL A 122 -1.03 -4.16 19.20
N ASP A 123 -2.28 -4.15 19.65
CA ASP A 123 -2.66 -4.38 21.07
C ASP A 123 -3.65 -5.54 21.22
N PRO A 124 -3.29 -6.77 20.85
CA PRO A 124 -4.19 -7.91 20.92
C PRO A 124 -4.57 -8.33 22.35
N GLY A 125 -3.84 -7.85 23.35
CA GLY A 125 -4.11 -8.12 24.77
C GLY A 125 -5.04 -7.10 25.42
N GLY A 126 -5.17 -5.89 24.86
CA GLY A 126 -5.98 -4.81 25.43
C GLY A 126 -7.21 -4.46 24.58
N THR A 127 -7.20 -4.80 23.30
CA THR A 127 -8.30 -4.49 22.37
C THR A 127 -8.68 -5.70 21.52
N GLY A 128 -9.95 -5.76 21.16
CA GLY A 128 -10.52 -6.89 20.41
C GLY A 128 -11.45 -6.45 19.28
N PRO A 129 -12.21 -7.38 18.69
CA PRO A 129 -13.07 -7.12 17.53
C PRO A 129 -14.03 -5.94 17.71
N ARG A 130 -14.58 -5.74 18.92
CA ARG A 130 -15.50 -4.64 19.18
C ARG A 130 -14.81 -3.28 19.01
N GLN A 131 -13.66 -3.08 19.66
CA GLN A 131 -12.89 -1.84 19.60
C GLN A 131 -12.38 -1.57 18.18
N MET A 132 -11.95 -2.62 17.47
CA MET A 132 -11.53 -2.52 16.07
C MET A 132 -12.67 -2.07 15.16
N ARG A 133 -13.87 -2.60 15.38
CA ARG A 133 -15.08 -2.20 14.64
C ARG A 133 -15.48 -0.75 14.93
N GLU A 134 -15.49 -0.36 16.21
CA GLU A 134 -15.78 1.01 16.64
C GLU A 134 -14.78 1.99 16.04
N PHE A 135 -13.49 1.66 16.04
CA PHE A 135 -12.44 2.45 15.38
C PHE A 135 -12.72 2.66 13.88
N LEU A 136 -13.00 1.59 13.14
CA LEU A 136 -13.29 1.72 11.71
C LEU A 136 -14.51 2.60 11.44
N GLN A 137 -15.57 2.46 12.24
CA GLN A 137 -16.79 3.26 12.12
C GLN A 137 -16.57 4.73 12.47
N GLU A 138 -15.71 5.04 13.45
CA GLU A 138 -15.32 6.41 13.81
C GLU A 138 -14.73 7.17 12.61
N TYR A 139 -13.95 6.47 11.78
CA TYR A 139 -13.36 7.07 10.56
C TYR A 139 -14.21 6.89 9.30
N GLY A 140 -15.47 6.49 9.45
CA GLY A 140 -16.46 6.45 8.37
C GLY A 140 -16.39 5.22 7.48
N TRP A 141 -15.74 4.13 7.96
CA TRP A 141 -15.77 2.86 7.27
C TRP A 141 -16.91 1.97 7.76
N ASP A 142 -17.67 1.40 6.83
CA ASP A 142 -18.62 0.34 7.16
C ASP A 142 -17.85 -0.95 7.52
N ALA A 143 -17.79 -1.26 8.81
CA ALA A 143 -17.04 -2.40 9.30
C ALA A 143 -17.57 -3.77 8.83
N SER A 144 -18.75 -3.83 8.23
CA SER A 144 -19.29 -5.03 7.58
C SER A 144 -18.72 -5.23 6.16
N ASN A 145 -18.15 -4.19 5.57
CA ASN A 145 -17.53 -4.25 4.25
C ASN A 145 -16.25 -5.08 4.28
N PRO A 146 -16.18 -6.22 3.55
CA PRO A 146 -15.05 -7.16 3.65
C PRO A 146 -13.74 -6.66 3.03
N ARG A 147 -13.74 -5.51 2.32
CA ARG A 147 -12.53 -4.99 1.67
C ARG A 147 -11.50 -4.44 2.65
N TRP A 148 -11.90 -4.10 3.86
CA TRP A 148 -10.98 -3.79 4.95
C TRP A 148 -11.12 -4.84 6.04
N GLN A 149 -10.06 -5.62 6.23
CA GLN A 149 -9.94 -6.62 7.27
C GLN A 149 -8.99 -6.11 8.36
N TYR A 150 -9.54 -5.79 9.53
CA TYR A 150 -8.76 -5.42 10.69
C TYR A 150 -8.60 -6.65 11.57
N LEU A 151 -7.40 -7.20 11.67
CA LEU A 151 -7.12 -8.53 12.17
C LEU A 151 -6.48 -8.49 13.56
N THR A 152 -6.91 -9.39 14.44
CA THR A 152 -6.34 -9.63 15.76
C THR A 152 -6.23 -11.14 16.02
N GLY A 153 -5.57 -11.49 17.11
CA GLY A 153 -5.38 -12.87 17.54
C GLY A 153 -4.82 -12.91 18.95
N THR A 154 -4.21 -14.03 19.35
CA THR A 154 -3.43 -14.04 20.57
C THR A 154 -2.20 -13.14 20.46
N PRO A 155 -1.65 -12.62 21.57
CA PRO A 155 -0.41 -11.82 21.54
C PRO A 155 0.73 -12.52 20.80
N ALA A 156 0.85 -13.84 20.97
CA ALA A 156 1.89 -14.63 20.27
C ALA A 156 1.65 -14.69 18.76
N GLN A 157 0.40 -14.86 18.30
CA GLN A 157 0.08 -14.84 16.88
C GLN A 157 0.38 -13.49 16.25
N ILE A 158 -0.05 -12.39 16.87
CA ILE A 158 0.19 -11.05 16.35
C ILE A 158 1.68 -10.72 16.33
N ARG A 159 2.42 -11.05 17.39
CA ARG A 159 3.88 -10.89 17.41
C ARG A 159 4.56 -11.68 16.29
N SER A 160 4.15 -12.92 16.05
CA SER A 160 4.68 -13.73 14.96
C SER A 160 4.43 -13.11 13.59
N VAL A 161 3.22 -12.57 13.36
CA VAL A 161 2.88 -11.94 12.07
C VAL A 161 3.54 -10.58 11.91
N VAL A 162 3.42 -9.71 12.91
CA VAL A 162 3.85 -8.31 12.83
C VAL A 162 5.37 -8.19 12.95
N THR A 163 5.94 -8.68 14.07
CA THR A 163 7.38 -8.50 14.33
C THR A 163 8.23 -9.50 13.55
N SER A 164 7.90 -10.81 13.62
CA SER A 164 8.73 -11.79 12.92
C SER A 164 8.46 -11.85 11.41
N GLY A 165 7.23 -11.57 10.98
CA GLY A 165 6.81 -11.70 9.59
C GLY A 165 6.94 -10.43 8.77
N PHE A 166 6.37 -9.32 9.24
CA PHE A 166 6.45 -8.02 8.57
C PHE A 166 7.65 -7.17 9.00
N HIS A 167 8.38 -7.59 10.04
CA HIS A 167 9.54 -6.90 10.61
C HIS A 167 9.19 -5.50 11.17
N VAL A 168 8.00 -5.38 11.76
CA VAL A 168 7.52 -4.15 12.41
C VAL A 168 7.55 -4.34 13.92
N ASP A 169 8.31 -3.51 14.60
CA ASP A 169 8.37 -3.54 16.06
C ASP A 169 7.24 -2.71 16.68
N TYR A 170 6.72 -3.20 17.80
CA TYR A 170 5.74 -2.48 18.60
C TYR A 170 5.94 -2.77 20.09
N GLN A 171 5.69 -1.77 20.91
CA GLN A 171 5.86 -1.85 22.37
C GLN A 171 4.73 -1.11 23.10
N LYS A 172 4.28 -1.68 24.18
CA LYS A 172 3.35 -1.02 25.11
C LYS A 172 4.12 -0.08 26.04
N VAL A 173 3.74 1.18 26.04
CA VAL A 173 4.33 2.22 26.88
C VAL A 173 3.28 2.76 27.83
N MET A 174 3.53 2.73 29.14
CA MET A 174 2.60 3.28 30.12
C MET A 174 2.65 4.81 30.06
N ASP A 175 1.46 5.41 30.09
CA ASP A 175 1.31 6.86 30.10
C ASP A 175 1.80 7.40 31.46
N GLN A 176 2.90 8.18 31.46
CA GLN A 176 3.49 8.70 32.70
C GLN A 176 2.68 9.86 33.31
N GLY A 177 1.53 10.21 32.70
CA GLY A 177 0.70 11.36 33.10
C GLY A 177 -0.32 11.10 34.20
N SER A 178 -0.55 9.85 34.65
CA SER A 178 -1.55 9.55 35.70
C SER A 178 -0.96 9.00 37.00
N ALA A 179 0.28 9.40 37.36
CA ALA A 179 0.82 9.13 38.68
C ALA A 179 0.22 10.09 39.72
N GLY A 180 -1.08 9.93 40.03
CA GLY A 180 -1.66 10.35 41.28
C GLY A 180 -1.16 9.39 42.36
N ASP A 181 -0.20 9.88 43.11
CA ASP A 181 0.21 9.48 44.45
C ASP A 181 -0.27 8.08 44.95
N SER A 182 0.53 7.07 44.70
CA SER A 182 0.54 5.83 45.45
C SER A 182 1.94 5.23 45.41
N SER A 183 2.69 5.56 46.46
CA SER A 183 3.98 4.94 46.81
C SER A 183 3.80 3.43 46.97
N SER A 184 4.14 2.67 45.96
CA SER A 184 4.48 1.26 46.09
C SER A 184 5.48 0.93 44.95
N ALA A 185 6.76 1.05 45.30
CA ALA A 185 7.83 0.55 44.49
C ALA A 185 7.69 -0.96 44.30
N ALA A 186 7.12 -1.39 43.19
CA ALA A 186 7.19 -2.77 42.75
C ALA A 186 8.45 -2.92 41.90
N LEU A 187 9.42 -3.62 42.44
CA LEU A 187 10.62 -4.09 41.79
C LEU A 187 10.25 -4.78 40.45
N ALA A 188 10.76 -4.25 39.36
CA ALA A 188 10.69 -4.89 38.07
C ALA A 188 11.47 -6.21 38.11
N VAL A 189 10.77 -7.33 38.20
CA VAL A 189 11.33 -8.66 37.93
C VAL A 189 11.39 -8.83 36.44
N ALA A 190 12.59 -8.77 35.89
CA ALA A 190 12.87 -9.17 34.53
C ALA A 190 12.59 -10.67 34.40
N GLY A 191 11.70 -11.05 33.48
CA GLY A 191 11.55 -12.43 33.02
C GLY A 191 10.26 -13.15 33.44
N SER A 192 9.09 -12.61 33.09
CA SER A 192 7.88 -13.41 32.99
C SER A 192 7.13 -13.01 31.72
N ASP A 193 6.78 -14.01 30.90
CA ASP A 193 5.83 -13.83 29.81
C ASP A 193 4.63 -13.04 30.31
N PRO A 194 4.16 -12.00 29.61
CA PRO A 194 2.99 -11.27 30.03
C PRO A 194 1.81 -12.24 30.03
N GLN A 195 1.24 -12.45 31.21
CA GLN A 195 -0.01 -13.22 31.34
C GLN A 195 -1.05 -12.62 30.38
N PRO A 196 -1.90 -13.45 29.75
CA PRO A 196 -2.97 -12.96 28.89
C PRO A 196 -3.85 -12.01 29.72
N GLN A 197 -3.71 -10.73 29.47
CA GLN A 197 -4.58 -9.72 30.07
C GLN A 197 -5.98 -9.97 29.52
N VAL A 198 -6.93 -10.18 30.42
CA VAL A 198 -8.35 -10.30 30.04
C VAL A 198 -8.75 -8.97 29.43
N VAL A 199 -9.00 -8.98 28.11
CA VAL A 199 -9.51 -7.81 27.39
C VAL A 199 -10.81 -7.39 28.10
N ASN A 200 -10.83 -6.21 28.71
CA ASN A 200 -12.08 -5.65 29.21
C ASN A 200 -12.95 -5.27 27.99
N PRO A 201 -14.02 -6.03 27.69
CA PRO A 201 -14.83 -5.76 26.51
C PRO A 201 -15.59 -4.41 26.58
N LEU A 202 -15.59 -3.76 27.74
CA LEU A 202 -16.25 -2.47 27.96
C LEU A 202 -15.27 -1.30 28.07
N ALA A 203 -13.95 -1.55 27.99
CA ALA A 203 -12.96 -0.49 28.05
C ALA A 203 -13.18 0.52 26.90
N THR A 204 -13.09 1.78 27.25
CA THR A 204 -13.10 2.92 26.33
C THR A 204 -11.69 3.49 26.22
N LYS A 205 -11.47 4.41 25.27
CA LYS A 205 -10.19 5.10 25.10
C LYS A 205 -9.73 5.83 26.37
N ALA A 206 -10.67 6.36 27.17
CA ALA A 206 -10.39 7.04 28.44
C ALA A 206 -9.88 6.10 29.54
N ASP A 207 -10.15 4.80 29.41
CA ASP A 207 -9.79 3.79 30.43
C ASP A 207 -8.42 3.16 30.18
N VAL A 208 -7.71 3.60 29.13
CA VAL A 208 -6.44 2.99 28.70
C VAL A 208 -5.26 3.87 29.13
N PRO A 209 -4.53 3.49 30.20
CA PRO A 209 -3.43 4.27 30.76
C PRO A 209 -2.09 4.00 30.04
N TYR A 210 -2.14 3.63 28.77
CA TYR A 210 -0.95 3.30 27.97
C TYR A 210 -1.15 3.66 26.51
N ASP A 211 -0.05 3.80 25.80
CA ASP A 211 0.00 3.86 24.34
C ASP A 211 0.79 2.68 23.76
N ILE A 212 0.66 2.44 22.48
CA ILE A 212 1.46 1.47 21.75
C ILE A 212 2.38 2.24 20.81
N THR A 213 3.66 2.27 21.15
CA THR A 213 4.68 2.75 20.24
C THR A 213 4.92 1.69 19.16
N HIS A 214 4.71 2.04 17.91
CA HIS A 214 4.97 1.20 16.75
C HIS A 214 5.48 2.07 15.59
N GLU A 215 6.09 1.42 14.61
CA GLU A 215 6.49 2.10 13.39
C GLU A 215 5.26 2.52 12.59
N ASP A 216 5.27 3.78 12.12
CA ASP A 216 4.24 4.35 11.25
C ASP A 216 4.50 3.93 9.80
N VAL A 217 4.13 2.69 9.47
CA VAL A 217 4.38 2.11 8.14
C VAL A 217 3.12 1.62 7.45
N LEU A 218 3.07 1.83 6.13
CA LEU A 218 2.19 1.12 5.21
C LEU A 218 3.03 0.23 4.30
N MET A 219 2.55 -0.96 4.00
CA MET A 219 3.19 -1.87 3.07
C MET A 219 2.26 -2.23 1.91
N LEU A 220 2.83 -2.40 0.72
CA LEU A 220 2.12 -2.97 -0.42
C LEU A 220 2.57 -4.41 -0.63
N VAL A 221 1.60 -5.32 -0.65
CA VAL A 221 1.80 -6.74 -0.95
C VAL A 221 1.16 -7.05 -2.30
N ASP A 222 1.88 -7.73 -3.18
CA ASP A 222 1.36 -8.09 -4.51
C ASP A 222 0.46 -9.36 -4.44
N GLN A 223 -0.19 -9.68 -5.55
CA GLN A 223 -1.12 -10.82 -5.69
C GLN A 223 -0.48 -12.19 -5.40
N ARG A 224 0.84 -12.25 -5.26
CA ARG A 224 1.62 -13.47 -4.93
C ARG A 224 2.12 -13.46 -3.48
N GLY A 225 1.61 -12.56 -2.65
CA GLY A 225 2.01 -12.46 -1.25
C GLY A 225 3.42 -11.91 -1.04
N ARG A 226 3.95 -11.05 -1.92
CA ARG A 226 5.29 -10.47 -1.80
C ARG A 226 5.20 -9.00 -1.49
N VAL A 227 5.91 -8.54 -0.46
CA VAL A 227 6.04 -7.13 -0.12
C VAL A 227 6.85 -6.42 -1.20
N ARG A 228 6.29 -5.32 -1.73
CA ARG A 228 6.81 -4.60 -2.89
C ARG A 228 7.16 -3.14 -2.59
N ALA A 229 6.59 -2.59 -1.55
CA ALA A 229 6.90 -1.25 -1.06
C ALA A 229 6.65 -1.17 0.44
N ILE A 230 7.43 -0.35 1.11
CA ILE A 230 7.28 0.06 2.50
C ILE A 230 7.28 1.58 2.48
N TYR A 231 6.31 2.19 3.14
CA TYR A 231 6.19 3.61 3.35
C TYR A 231 6.32 3.86 4.85
N ASP A 232 7.42 4.46 5.25
CA ASP A 232 7.83 4.73 6.63
C ASP A 232 7.21 6.00 7.24
N GLN A 233 6.31 6.63 6.54
CA GLN A 233 5.48 7.75 6.96
C GLN A 233 4.06 7.51 6.41
N ALA A 234 3.36 6.56 7.00
CA ALA A 234 2.06 6.12 6.53
C ALA A 234 1.01 7.23 6.56
N ASP A 235 1.11 8.14 7.52
CA ASP A 235 0.26 9.32 7.67
C ASP A 235 0.47 10.35 6.55
N ALA A 236 1.67 10.38 5.93
CA ALA A 236 2.01 11.29 4.84
C ALA A 236 1.77 10.71 3.44
N VAL A 237 1.50 9.40 3.33
CA VAL A 237 1.31 8.74 2.04
C VAL A 237 -0.01 9.15 1.39
N GLY A 238 0.09 9.92 0.32
CA GLY A 238 -1.10 10.37 -0.42
C GLY A 238 -1.80 9.23 -1.18
N LYS A 239 -3.13 9.18 -1.12
CA LYS A 239 -3.97 8.17 -1.79
C LYS A 239 -3.71 7.99 -3.29
N PHE A 240 -3.30 9.05 -4.00
CA PHE A 240 -2.95 8.97 -5.42
C PHE A 240 -1.60 8.28 -5.66
N ALA A 241 -0.65 8.42 -4.74
CA ALA A 241 0.63 7.71 -4.79
C ALA A 241 0.40 6.21 -4.58
N LEU A 242 -0.42 5.84 -3.59
CA LEU A 242 -0.85 4.44 -3.37
C LEU A 242 -1.56 3.87 -4.61
N LEU A 243 -2.51 4.60 -5.20
CA LEU A 243 -3.22 4.15 -6.40
C LEU A 243 -2.26 3.90 -7.58
N LYS A 244 -1.29 4.79 -7.78
CA LYS A 244 -0.27 4.62 -8.82
C LYS A 244 0.56 3.36 -8.59
N ALA A 245 0.99 3.11 -7.36
CA ALA A 245 1.75 1.93 -6.98
C ALA A 245 0.92 0.64 -7.16
N VAL A 246 -0.33 0.63 -6.70
CA VAL A 246 -1.27 -0.49 -6.90
C VAL A 246 -1.47 -0.80 -8.39
N ARG A 247 -1.72 0.21 -9.22
CA ARG A 247 -1.85 0.02 -10.68
C ARG A 247 -0.60 -0.60 -11.30
N SER A 248 0.58 -0.25 -10.82
CA SER A 248 1.84 -0.85 -11.30
C SER A 248 1.96 -2.33 -10.94
N LEU A 249 1.35 -2.77 -9.85
CA LEU A 249 1.30 -4.17 -9.43
C LEU A 249 0.23 -4.96 -10.20
N LEU A 250 -0.94 -4.37 -10.42
CA LEU A 250 -2.06 -5.00 -11.14
C LEU A 250 -1.80 -5.17 -12.64
N GLY A 251 -1.07 -4.27 -13.28
CA GLY A 251 -0.71 -4.35 -14.70
C GLY A 251 0.25 -5.49 -15.08
N ARG A 252 0.59 -6.38 -14.12
CA ARG A 252 1.51 -7.52 -14.26
C ARG A 252 0.90 -8.88 -13.99
N ALA A 253 -0.40 -8.97 -13.78
CA ALA A 253 -1.12 -10.23 -13.71
C ALA A 253 -1.37 -10.76 -15.13
N GLY A 254 -0.26 -11.10 -15.83
CA GLY A 254 -0.25 -11.71 -17.13
C GLY A 254 0.99 -12.62 -17.23
#